data_d0da8c45271a06fd12ce2cbd9933e3b2
#
_entry.id   d0da8c45271a06fd12ce2cbd9933e3b2
#
_cell.length_a   1.000
_cell.length_b   1.000
_cell.length_c   1.000
_cell.angle_alpha   90.00
_cell.angle_beta   90.00
_cell.angle_gamma   90.00
#
_symmetry.space_group_name_H-M   'P 1'
#
loop_
_entity.id
_entity.type
_entity.pdbx_description
1 polymer ?
#
loop_
_entity_poly.entity_id
_entity_poly.type
_entity_poly.pdbx_seq_one_letter_code
_entity_poly.pdbx_strand_id
1 'polypeptide(L)'
;MQLTQKEKELLKDLKGQEKLCVEKYSQHAAAANDEQLSQLLNYLGGVEQRHLDIITKIDSGEVPQPAAGETASKNDFKQTYSVSETQEKKSDCYICSDLLATEKHASALYDTCIFEFKNEQLRTVLNSIQREEQEHGKKIYDYMSANNMYS
;
A
#
# COMPACT_ATOMS: atom_id res chain seq x y z
N MET A 1 9.18 -26.15 1.14
CA MET A 1 9.95 -25.20 0.29
C MET A 1 11.13 -24.66 1.07
N GLN A 2 12.28 -24.61 0.45
CA GLN A 2 13.50 -24.11 1.09
C GLN A 2 13.92 -22.79 0.45
N LEU A 3 13.92 -21.73 1.25
CA LEU A 3 14.33 -20.38 0.83
C LEU A 3 15.85 -20.25 0.93
N THR A 4 16.45 -19.53 -0.01
CA THR A 4 17.87 -19.17 0.06
C THR A 4 18.07 -18.11 1.16
N GLN A 5 19.32 -17.92 1.58
CA GLN A 5 19.65 -16.88 2.57
C GLN A 5 19.25 -15.48 2.06
N LYS A 6 19.51 -15.19 0.79
CA LYS A 6 19.14 -13.92 0.17
C LYS A 6 17.61 -13.70 0.17
N GLU A 7 16.86 -14.74 -0.17
CA GLU A 7 15.40 -14.67 -0.13
C GLU A 7 14.88 -14.40 1.28
N LYS A 8 15.47 -15.02 2.30
CA LYS A 8 15.10 -14.78 3.71
C LYS A 8 15.38 -13.34 4.13
N GLU A 9 16.51 -12.78 3.73
CA GLU A 9 16.87 -11.39 4.03
C GLU A 9 15.92 -10.42 3.36
N LEU A 10 15.56 -10.67 2.10
CA LEU A 10 14.60 -9.86 1.38
C LEU A 10 13.20 -9.94 2.02
N LEU A 11 12.77 -11.11 2.46
CA LEU A 11 11.50 -11.28 3.19
C LEU A 11 11.50 -10.50 4.50
N LYS A 12 12.61 -10.46 5.20
CA LYS A 12 12.74 -9.67 6.43
C LYS A 12 12.53 -8.18 6.13
N ASP A 13 13.10 -7.69 5.04
CA ASP A 13 12.92 -6.30 4.61
C ASP A 13 11.48 -6.01 4.20
N LEU A 14 10.86 -6.91 3.43
CA LEU A 14 9.45 -6.79 3.05
C LEU A 14 8.54 -6.78 4.27
N LYS A 15 8.79 -7.67 5.21
CA LYS A 15 8.00 -7.77 6.44
C LYS A 15 8.08 -6.48 7.26
N GLY A 16 9.28 -5.92 7.38
CA GLY A 16 9.48 -4.63 8.04
C GLY A 16 8.76 -3.49 7.32
N GLN A 17 8.83 -3.48 5.99
CA GLN A 17 8.13 -2.49 5.17
C GLN A 17 6.61 -2.58 5.32
N GLU A 18 6.05 -3.79 5.30
CA GLU A 18 4.60 -3.98 5.45
C GLU A 18 4.11 -3.60 6.85
N LYS A 19 4.89 -3.92 7.90
CA LYS A 19 4.56 -3.47 9.26
C LYS A 19 4.51 -1.95 9.35
N LEU A 20 5.48 -1.27 8.74
CA LEU A 20 5.50 0.19 8.69
C LEU A 20 4.30 0.74 7.92
N CYS A 21 3.93 0.13 6.79
CA CYS A 21 2.75 0.52 6.02
C CYS A 21 1.47 0.42 6.85
N VAL A 22 1.27 -0.70 7.54
CA VAL A 22 0.10 -0.89 8.42
C VAL A 22 0.04 0.21 9.47
N GLU A 23 1.15 0.51 10.12
CA GLU A 23 1.25 1.55 11.15
C GLU A 23 0.97 2.94 10.56
N LYS A 24 1.57 3.27 9.43
CA LYS A 24 1.37 4.56 8.76
C LYS A 24 -0.09 4.78 8.38
N TYR A 25 -0.74 3.80 7.76
CA TYR A 25 -2.15 3.91 7.39
C TYR A 25 -3.03 4.12 8.62
N SER A 26 -2.76 3.38 9.70
CA SER A 26 -3.50 3.53 10.96
C SER A 26 -3.36 4.92 11.56
N GLN A 27 -2.13 5.42 11.66
CA GLN A 27 -1.85 6.74 12.24
C GLN A 27 -2.42 7.86 11.36
N HIS A 28 -2.23 7.78 10.06
CA HIS A 28 -2.73 8.78 9.12
C HIS A 28 -4.26 8.78 9.05
N ALA A 29 -4.91 7.62 9.12
CA ALA A 29 -6.37 7.55 9.17
C ALA A 29 -6.92 8.25 10.40
N ALA A 30 -6.26 8.09 11.54
CA ALA A 30 -6.66 8.75 12.78
C ALA A 30 -6.41 10.27 12.75
N ALA A 31 -5.41 10.73 12.01
CA ALA A 31 -5.04 12.15 11.91
C ALA A 31 -5.75 12.91 10.79
N ALA A 32 -6.34 12.22 9.81
CA ALA A 32 -7.00 12.85 8.67
C ALA A 32 -8.18 13.68 9.12
N ASN A 33 -8.29 14.90 8.58
CA ASN A 33 -9.40 15.81 8.87
C ASN A 33 -10.67 15.45 8.09
N ASP A 34 -10.53 15.05 6.82
CA ASP A 34 -11.63 14.63 5.98
C ASP A 34 -12.02 13.18 6.30
N GLU A 35 -13.26 12.97 6.72
CA GLU A 35 -13.79 11.64 7.02
C GLU A 35 -13.66 10.68 5.83
N GLN A 36 -13.87 11.19 4.63
CA GLN A 36 -13.72 10.40 3.40
C GLN A 36 -12.29 9.89 3.24
N LEU A 37 -11.29 10.72 3.54
CA LEU A 37 -9.88 10.29 3.53
C LEU A 37 -9.61 9.27 4.62
N SER A 38 -10.09 9.51 5.84
CA SER A 38 -9.93 8.58 6.96
C SER A 38 -10.46 7.19 6.62
N GLN A 39 -11.65 7.11 6.01
CA GLN A 39 -12.25 5.85 5.59
C GLN A 39 -11.42 5.15 4.51
N LEU A 40 -10.93 5.89 3.53
CA LEU A 40 -10.04 5.34 2.49
C LEU A 40 -8.79 4.73 3.12
N LEU A 41 -8.14 5.46 4.03
CA LEU A 41 -6.90 5.02 4.66
C LEU A 41 -7.11 3.81 5.56
N ASN A 42 -8.23 3.72 6.27
CA ASN A 42 -8.56 2.53 7.05
C ASN A 42 -8.75 1.31 6.14
N TYR A 43 -9.39 1.48 5.00
CA TYR A 43 -9.56 0.41 4.01
C TYR A 43 -8.20 -0.06 3.47
N LEU A 44 -7.35 0.87 3.02
CA LEU A 44 -6.03 0.55 2.49
C LEU A 44 -5.14 -0.11 3.56
N GLY A 45 -5.23 0.34 4.80
CA GLY A 45 -4.50 -0.26 5.92
C GLY A 45 -4.90 -1.72 6.14
N GLY A 46 -6.16 -2.06 5.95
CA GLY A 46 -6.64 -3.44 6.00
C GLY A 46 -6.03 -4.32 4.91
N VAL A 47 -5.86 -3.76 3.71
CA VAL A 47 -5.19 -4.47 2.60
C VAL A 47 -3.70 -4.69 2.93
N GLU A 48 -3.03 -3.67 3.47
CA GLU A 48 -1.62 -3.79 3.89
C GLU A 48 -1.44 -4.86 4.97
N GLN A 49 -2.41 -5.00 5.89
CA GLN A 49 -2.38 -6.08 6.88
C GLN A 49 -2.44 -7.45 6.19
N ARG A 50 -3.25 -7.60 5.16
CA ARG A 50 -3.30 -8.85 4.38
C ARG A 50 -1.98 -9.13 3.68
N HIS A 51 -1.31 -8.10 3.14
CA HIS A 51 0.03 -8.25 2.57
C HIS A 51 1.03 -8.74 3.59
N LEU A 52 1.02 -8.16 4.79
CA LEU A 52 1.87 -8.60 5.90
C LEU A 52 1.62 -10.07 6.24
N ASP A 53 0.36 -10.48 6.29
CA ASP A 53 -0.01 -11.88 6.57
C ASP A 53 0.52 -12.82 5.48
N ILE A 54 0.41 -12.44 4.22
CA ILE A 54 0.94 -13.20 3.08
C ILE A 54 2.47 -13.35 3.20
N ILE A 55 3.18 -12.26 3.44
CA ILE A 55 4.65 -12.28 3.58
C ILE A 55 5.07 -13.14 4.78
N THR A 56 4.32 -13.07 5.86
CA THR A 56 4.58 -13.89 7.06
C THR A 56 4.43 -15.38 6.74
N LYS A 57 3.46 -15.77 5.93
CA LYS A 57 3.30 -17.16 5.49
C LYS A 57 4.46 -17.62 4.64
N ILE A 58 4.92 -16.79 3.70
CA ILE A 58 6.10 -17.12 2.89
C ILE A 58 7.32 -17.33 3.78
N ASP A 59 7.51 -16.44 4.76
CA ASP A 59 8.63 -16.53 5.71
C ASP A 59 8.59 -17.83 6.53
N SER A 60 7.39 -18.37 6.80
CA SER A 60 7.22 -19.65 7.49
C SER A 60 7.39 -20.88 6.58
N GLY A 61 7.66 -20.68 5.29
CA GLY A 61 7.89 -21.76 4.32
C GLY A 61 6.64 -22.16 3.53
N GLU A 62 5.54 -21.44 3.66
CA GLU A 62 4.32 -21.71 2.90
C GLU A 62 4.34 -21.01 1.54
N VAL A 63 3.57 -21.53 0.59
CA VAL A 63 3.27 -20.85 -0.67
C VAL A 63 1.80 -20.42 -0.61
N PRO A 64 1.53 -19.16 -0.19
CA PRO A 64 0.17 -18.70 -0.05
C PRO A 64 -0.50 -18.45 -1.41
N GLN A 65 -1.81 -18.28 -1.39
CA GLN A 65 -2.54 -17.84 -2.57
C GLN A 65 -2.16 -16.39 -2.92
N PRO A 66 -2.17 -16.01 -4.21
CA PRO A 66 -2.00 -14.63 -4.60
C PRO A 66 -3.06 -13.73 -3.97
N ALA A 67 -2.71 -12.44 -3.80
CA ALA A 67 -3.68 -11.43 -3.38
C ALA A 67 -4.84 -11.39 -4.39
N ALA A 68 -6.06 -11.26 -3.89
CA ALA A 68 -7.29 -11.44 -4.69
C ALA A 68 -7.45 -10.39 -5.80
N GLY A 69 -6.76 -9.27 -5.68
CA GLY A 69 -7.00 -8.11 -6.53
C GLY A 69 -8.24 -7.36 -6.07
N GLU A 70 -8.31 -6.09 -6.39
CA GLU A 70 -9.50 -5.31 -6.13
C GLU A 70 -10.33 -5.26 -7.41
N THR A 71 -11.63 -5.46 -7.27
CA THR A 71 -12.55 -5.12 -8.35
C THR A 71 -12.39 -3.63 -8.62
N ALA A 72 -12.24 -3.26 -9.90
CA ALA A 72 -12.14 -1.88 -10.33
C ALA A 72 -13.46 -1.14 -10.03
N SER A 73 -13.68 -0.82 -8.76
CA SER A 73 -14.73 0.12 -8.38
C SER A 73 -14.19 1.50 -8.72
N LYS A 74 -14.97 2.25 -9.51
CA LYS A 74 -14.69 3.67 -9.69
C LYS A 74 -14.70 4.31 -8.31
N ASN A 75 -13.57 4.86 -7.89
CA ASN A 75 -13.48 5.63 -6.68
C ASN A 75 -14.09 7.00 -6.97
N ASP A 76 -15.41 7.13 -6.76
CA ASP A 76 -16.10 8.41 -6.88
C ASP A 76 -15.92 9.18 -5.59
N PHE A 77 -14.80 9.89 -5.49
CA PHE A 77 -14.55 10.77 -4.36
C PHE A 77 -15.30 12.08 -4.56
N LYS A 78 -15.94 12.54 -3.49
CA LYS A 78 -16.58 13.86 -3.45
C LYS A 78 -15.55 14.92 -3.10
N GLN A 79 -15.73 16.10 -3.65
CA GLN A 79 -14.88 17.24 -3.30
C GLN A 79 -15.21 17.74 -1.91
N THR A 80 -14.25 17.63 -0.98
CA THR A 80 -14.30 18.22 0.35
C THR A 80 -13.59 19.56 0.35
N TYR A 81 -12.44 19.65 -0.33
CA TYR A 81 -11.60 20.84 -0.34
C TYR A 81 -11.68 21.57 -1.68
N SER A 82 -11.86 22.89 -1.59
CA SER A 82 -11.83 23.77 -2.75
C SER A 82 -10.39 24.06 -3.17
N VAL A 83 -10.22 24.94 -4.17
CA VAL A 83 -8.89 25.41 -4.59
C VAL A 83 -8.20 26.26 -3.53
N SER A 84 -8.95 26.83 -2.58
CA SER A 84 -8.41 27.65 -1.49
C SER A 84 -7.61 26.79 -0.52
N GLU A 85 -6.45 27.29 -0.09
CA GLU A 85 -5.62 26.59 0.89
C GLU A 85 -6.14 26.84 2.30
N THR A 86 -6.32 25.76 3.04
CA THR A 86 -6.62 25.78 4.48
C THR A 86 -5.62 24.89 5.20
N GLN A 87 -5.52 25.03 6.52
CA GLN A 87 -4.61 24.20 7.30
C GLN A 87 -5.01 22.72 7.22
N GLU A 88 -6.30 22.43 7.26
CA GLU A 88 -6.85 21.07 7.16
C GLU A 88 -6.50 20.45 5.81
N LYS A 89 -6.66 21.19 4.73
CA LYS A 89 -6.30 20.74 3.39
C LYS A 89 -4.80 20.43 3.28
N LYS A 90 -3.95 21.31 3.80
CA LYS A 90 -2.50 21.13 3.80
C LYS A 90 -2.10 19.86 4.56
N SER A 91 -2.70 19.65 5.72
CA SER A 91 -2.45 18.50 6.57
C SER A 91 -2.85 17.20 5.86
N ASP A 92 -4.04 17.14 5.27
CA ASP A 92 -4.53 15.98 4.53
C ASP A 92 -3.71 15.75 3.25
N CYS A 93 -3.28 16.81 2.58
CA CYS A 93 -2.39 16.69 1.41
C CYS A 93 -1.04 16.10 1.79
N TYR A 94 -0.48 16.49 2.92
CA TYR A 94 0.76 15.90 3.43
C TYR A 94 0.61 14.39 3.67
N ILE A 95 -0.50 13.98 4.29
CA ILE A 95 -0.81 12.57 4.53
C ILE A 95 -0.82 11.80 3.20
N CYS A 96 -1.53 12.30 2.20
CA CYS A 96 -1.60 11.68 0.89
C CYS A 96 -0.23 11.58 0.22
N SER A 97 0.55 12.66 0.28
CA SER A 97 1.89 12.71 -0.33
C SER A 97 2.85 11.72 0.33
N ASP A 98 2.81 11.61 1.66
CA ASP A 98 3.61 10.65 2.41
C ASP A 98 3.25 9.21 2.03
N LEU A 99 1.97 8.91 1.95
CA LEU A 99 1.50 7.57 1.59
C LEU A 99 1.81 7.21 0.14
N LEU A 100 1.69 8.15 -0.81
CA LEU A 100 2.11 7.92 -2.19
C LEU A 100 3.59 7.57 -2.27
N ALA A 101 4.44 8.29 -1.55
CA ALA A 101 5.87 7.99 -1.49
C ALA A 101 6.13 6.62 -0.88
N THR A 102 5.38 6.27 0.17
CA THR A 102 5.46 4.97 0.83
C THR A 102 5.09 3.82 -0.11
N GLU A 103 4.00 3.97 -0.89
CA GLU A 103 3.59 2.97 -1.87
C GLU A 103 4.64 2.76 -2.97
N LYS A 104 5.22 3.84 -3.46
CA LYS A 104 6.30 3.77 -4.46
C LYS A 104 7.51 3.02 -3.90
N HIS A 105 7.88 3.31 -2.66
CA HIS A 105 9.01 2.63 -2.01
C HIS A 105 8.73 1.14 -1.81
N ALA A 106 7.56 0.78 -1.31
CA ALA A 106 7.15 -0.61 -1.13
C ALA A 106 7.15 -1.35 -2.47
N SER A 107 6.57 -0.76 -3.50
CA SER A 107 6.52 -1.35 -4.85
C SER A 107 7.92 -1.62 -5.41
N ALA A 108 8.87 -0.71 -5.21
CA ALA A 108 10.26 -0.89 -5.63
C ALA A 108 10.93 -2.07 -4.90
N LEU A 109 10.64 -2.24 -3.63
CA LEU A 109 11.18 -3.36 -2.85
C LEU A 109 10.60 -4.70 -3.33
N TYR A 110 9.31 -4.75 -3.65
CA TYR A 110 8.70 -5.92 -4.27
C TYR A 110 9.33 -6.24 -5.63
N ASP A 111 9.63 -5.22 -6.42
CA ASP A 111 10.29 -5.40 -7.71
C ASP A 111 11.61 -6.15 -7.56
N THR A 112 12.45 -5.72 -6.63
CA THR A 112 13.72 -6.40 -6.33
C THR A 112 13.48 -7.86 -5.94
N CYS A 113 12.52 -8.12 -5.06
CA CYS A 113 12.21 -9.47 -4.61
C CYS A 113 11.73 -10.37 -5.74
N ILE A 114 10.90 -9.86 -6.63
CA ILE A 114 10.37 -10.59 -7.78
C ILE A 114 11.51 -11.12 -8.65
N PHE A 115 12.54 -10.31 -8.90
CA PHE A 115 13.69 -10.74 -9.69
C PHE A 115 14.57 -11.77 -8.97
N GLU A 116 14.61 -11.74 -7.64
CA GLU A 116 15.52 -12.58 -6.86
C GLU A 116 14.89 -13.93 -6.45
N PHE A 117 13.57 -14.03 -6.37
CA PHE A 117 12.91 -15.26 -5.94
C PHE A 117 12.90 -16.29 -7.08
N LYS A 118 13.38 -17.49 -6.78
CA LYS A 118 13.49 -18.60 -7.74
C LYS A 118 12.15 -19.28 -8.00
N ASN A 119 11.31 -19.39 -6.98
CA ASN A 119 10.05 -20.11 -7.06
C ASN A 119 9.02 -19.27 -7.85
N GLU A 120 8.53 -19.83 -8.95
CA GLU A 120 7.58 -19.12 -9.83
C GLU A 120 6.25 -18.81 -9.14
N GLN A 121 5.77 -19.69 -8.29
CA GLN A 121 4.52 -19.44 -7.55
C GLN A 121 4.69 -18.30 -6.55
N LEU A 122 5.84 -18.19 -5.89
CA LEU A 122 6.13 -17.06 -5.01
C LEU A 122 6.25 -15.75 -5.80
N ARG A 123 6.88 -15.78 -6.99
CA ARG A 123 6.91 -14.59 -7.84
C ARG A 123 5.50 -14.13 -8.22
N THR A 124 4.60 -15.06 -8.50
CA THR A 124 3.20 -14.75 -8.79
C THR A 124 2.53 -14.06 -7.60
N VAL A 125 2.76 -14.56 -6.39
CA VAL A 125 2.24 -13.95 -5.16
C VAL A 125 2.79 -12.53 -4.99
N LEU A 126 4.11 -12.34 -5.13
CA LEU A 126 4.74 -11.03 -4.99
C LEU A 126 4.25 -10.04 -6.05
N ASN A 127 4.07 -10.48 -7.29
CA ASN A 127 3.49 -9.66 -8.35
C ASN A 127 2.08 -9.22 -8.01
N SER A 128 1.27 -10.10 -7.42
CA SER A 128 -0.10 -9.76 -7.03
C SER A 128 -0.14 -8.68 -5.96
N ILE A 129 0.79 -8.71 -5.02
CA ILE A 129 0.90 -7.66 -3.99
C ILE A 129 1.37 -6.35 -4.62
N GLN A 130 2.40 -6.37 -5.46
CA GLN A 130 2.89 -5.16 -6.14
C GLN A 130 1.79 -4.48 -6.95
N ARG A 131 0.94 -5.27 -7.61
CA ARG A 131 -0.21 -4.75 -8.34
C ARG A 131 -1.18 -4.02 -7.41
N GLU A 132 -1.46 -4.56 -6.23
CA GLU A 132 -2.33 -3.91 -5.25
C GLU A 132 -1.71 -2.62 -4.71
N GLU A 133 -0.38 -2.58 -4.53
CA GLU A 133 0.32 -1.35 -4.16
C GLU A 133 0.13 -0.24 -5.21
N GLN A 134 0.17 -0.60 -6.49
CA GLN A 134 -0.11 0.35 -7.57
C GLN A 134 -1.56 0.85 -7.52
N GLU A 135 -2.51 -0.03 -7.23
CA GLU A 135 -3.92 0.33 -7.08
C GLU A 135 -4.13 1.27 -5.89
N HIS A 136 -3.40 1.09 -4.80
CA HIS A 136 -3.41 2.00 -3.65
C HIS A 136 -2.94 3.40 -4.05
N GLY A 137 -1.86 3.49 -4.78
CA GLY A 137 -1.36 4.76 -5.30
C GLY A 137 -2.39 5.47 -6.16
N LYS A 138 -3.08 4.72 -7.03
CA LYS A 138 -4.14 5.25 -7.89
C LYS A 138 -5.31 5.80 -7.07
N LYS A 139 -5.74 5.09 -6.04
CA LYS A 139 -6.84 5.54 -5.17
C LYS A 139 -6.49 6.82 -4.41
N ILE A 140 -5.28 6.90 -3.87
CA ILE A 140 -4.82 8.12 -3.19
C ILE A 140 -4.74 9.28 -4.19
N TYR A 141 -4.20 9.04 -5.37
CA TYR A 141 -4.16 10.05 -6.45
C TYR A 141 -5.55 10.54 -6.82
N ASP A 142 -6.52 9.63 -6.98
CA ASP A 142 -7.89 9.98 -7.33
C ASP A 142 -8.54 10.85 -6.25
N TYR A 143 -8.32 10.53 -4.97
CA TYR A 143 -8.76 11.38 -3.87
C TYR A 143 -8.14 12.78 -3.96
N MET A 144 -6.84 12.86 -4.15
CA MET A 144 -6.12 14.15 -4.25
C MET A 144 -6.63 14.97 -5.43
N SER A 145 -6.85 14.34 -6.57
CA SER A 145 -7.36 14.99 -7.77
C SER A 145 -8.75 15.56 -7.56
N ALA A 146 -9.63 14.80 -6.90
CA ALA A 146 -10.98 15.28 -6.56
C ALA A 146 -10.99 16.43 -5.56
N ASN A 147 -9.90 16.61 -4.81
CA ASN A 147 -9.81 17.59 -3.72
C ASN A 147 -8.81 18.73 -3.97
N ASN A 148 -8.48 18.98 -5.24
CA ASN A 148 -7.61 20.10 -5.64
C ASN A 148 -6.22 20.05 -4.98
N MET A 149 -5.69 18.85 -4.74
CA MET A 149 -4.39 18.62 -4.12
C MET A 149 -3.31 18.23 -5.13
N TYR A 150 -3.71 17.89 -6.35
CA TYR A 150 -2.80 17.44 -7.40
C TYR A 150 -3.03 18.27 -8.65
N SER A 151 -2.00 18.89 -9.13
CA SER A 151 -2.03 19.68 -10.36
C SER A 151 -1.49 18.89 -11.57
#